data_9deced77a19ec674dbfeef1858acde63
#
_entry.id   9deced77a19ec674dbfeef1858acde63
#
_cell.length_a   1.000
_cell.length_b   1.000
_cell.length_c   1.000
_cell.angle_alpha   90.00
_cell.angle_beta   90.00
_cell.angle_gamma   90.00
#
_symmetry.space_group_name_H-M   'P 1'
#
loop_
_entity.id
_entity.type
_entity.pdbx_description
1 polymer ?
#
loop_
_entity_poly.entity_id
_entity_poly.type
_entity_poly.pdbx_seq_one_letter_code
_entity_poly.pdbx_strand_id
1 'polypeptide(L)'
;MFGGGHMKKLLLYYHTIKYLKFSQICYRICRRLQRRLYNPYIREAGTVPSVNMDTTYTIPELDLDPDYLGRFNPEELQQNIFTFLHLKKKMDIRNGWNDMSMPHLWRFNLHYFEYLYSIANACRLSKDEKYYEKYKEIIREWIKNNPIGKGDGWHPYTISMRLPNWICTYELLYDKIDKDLQFKEDILRSLYTQYRYLQRNVEKDIRGNHYLENLKALILGSIFFKKERLLQKYMNELDKQIKEQILEDGMHFELSPMYHNIALEALIKINFWTRQERYTDTIARMLCVTCSMAQSSRLPFFNDCGEGVGKSARVMMDTAQKYFYINAQYRTSFEAGGYYILPSGPYRCIIDAGKIGPEYLPGHGHCDALSYELSVNGELIIVNSGTYTYERGKWRDYFRSTRAHNTLTIDDTEQSECWESFRVARRIKDSEGCMENHDGIPVFRGSCLNYKEQRHARSIMWIRPDILLVVDRVFASEYRYTKSYIHIHPQYELIWTDHWEITKEKKRTADIVCINADSAKKYRGDEINGWYAPEFGLKCENDVLEIISHVPVSGYIINFSNQPIDTALWERIMDIVEKEKIKSIK
;
A
#
# COMPACT_ATOMS: atom_id res chain seq x y z
N MET A 1 -40.16 -3.59 11.51
CA MET A 1 -38.71 -3.75 11.68
C MET A 1 -37.84 -2.95 10.66
N PHE A 2 -38.30 -1.82 10.12
CA PHE A 2 -37.57 -1.01 9.11
C PHE A 2 -36.68 0.10 9.69
N GLY A 3 -36.66 0.33 11.01
CA GLY A 3 -35.93 1.46 11.62
C GLY A 3 -34.44 1.20 11.96
N GLY A 4 -34.03 -0.04 12.22
CA GLY A 4 -32.69 -0.34 12.75
C GLY A 4 -31.56 -0.16 11.73
N GLY A 5 -31.79 -0.48 10.47
CA GLY A 5 -30.76 -0.38 9.42
C GLY A 5 -30.43 1.07 9.05
N HIS A 6 -31.42 1.95 9.00
CA HIS A 6 -31.22 3.38 8.73
C HIS A 6 -30.47 4.09 9.87
N MET A 7 -30.83 3.79 11.13
CA MET A 7 -30.15 4.34 12.30
C MET A 7 -28.68 3.91 12.36
N LYS A 8 -28.39 2.62 12.11
CA LYS A 8 -27.00 2.11 12.05
C LYS A 8 -26.17 2.82 10.97
N LYS A 9 -26.75 3.02 9.79
CA LYS A 9 -26.08 3.72 8.68
C LYS A 9 -25.83 5.19 8.99
N LEU A 10 -26.77 5.89 9.63
CA LEU A 10 -26.58 7.28 10.07
C LEU A 10 -25.45 7.41 11.11
N LEU A 11 -25.36 6.47 12.05
CA LEU A 11 -24.26 6.44 13.03
C LEU A 11 -22.89 6.21 12.36
N LEU A 12 -22.79 5.33 11.36
CA LEU A 12 -21.57 5.14 10.58
C LEU A 12 -21.16 6.44 9.87
N TYR A 13 -22.11 7.15 9.24
CA TYR A 13 -21.81 8.46 8.61
C TYR A 13 -21.37 9.49 9.64
N TYR A 14 -22.06 9.61 10.78
CA TYR A 14 -21.67 10.55 11.85
C TYR A 14 -20.24 10.28 12.34
N HIS A 15 -19.95 9.01 12.68
CA HIS A 15 -18.62 8.61 13.15
C HIS A 15 -17.53 8.73 12.08
N THR A 16 -17.86 8.74 10.81
CA THR A 16 -16.91 9.00 9.72
C THR A 16 -16.66 10.50 9.53
N ILE A 17 -17.72 11.30 9.48
CA ILE A 17 -17.65 12.73 9.13
C ILE A 17 -16.98 13.56 10.24
N LYS A 18 -17.19 13.19 11.51
CA LYS A 18 -16.63 13.95 12.66
C LYS A 18 -15.11 14.11 12.66
N TYR A 19 -14.38 13.23 11.94
CA TYR A 19 -12.92 13.27 11.84
C TYR A 19 -12.42 14.08 10.64
N LEU A 20 -13.29 14.46 9.71
CA LEU A 20 -12.88 15.23 8.55
C LEU A 20 -12.42 16.63 8.96
N LYS A 21 -11.34 17.10 8.36
CA LYS A 21 -10.93 18.50 8.48
C LYS A 21 -11.98 19.40 7.81
N PHE A 22 -12.31 20.53 8.42
CA PHE A 22 -13.27 21.49 7.84
C PHE A 22 -12.89 21.88 6.41
N SER A 23 -11.60 22.04 6.13
CA SER A 23 -11.11 22.32 4.78
C SER A 23 -11.49 21.24 3.75
N GLN A 24 -11.53 19.95 4.13
CA GLN A 24 -11.96 18.88 3.23
C GLN A 24 -13.43 19.03 2.83
N ILE A 25 -14.28 19.42 3.78
CA ILE A 25 -15.70 19.66 3.53
C ILE A 25 -15.86 20.84 2.57
N CYS A 26 -15.19 21.96 2.83
CA CYS A 26 -15.20 23.14 1.97
C CYS A 26 -14.74 22.79 0.55
N TYR A 27 -13.59 22.10 0.41
CA TYR A 27 -13.09 21.71 -0.92
C TYR A 27 -14.02 20.73 -1.64
N ARG A 28 -14.69 19.82 -0.96
CA ARG A 28 -15.69 18.93 -1.57
C ARG A 28 -16.86 19.71 -2.17
N ILE A 29 -17.35 20.72 -1.45
CA ILE A 29 -18.41 21.60 -1.94
C ILE A 29 -17.90 22.39 -3.15
N CYS A 30 -16.75 23.05 -3.03
CA CYS A 30 -16.13 23.82 -4.10
C CYS A 30 -15.93 22.98 -5.36
N ARG A 31 -15.38 21.75 -5.23
CA ARG A 31 -15.17 20.83 -6.37
C ARG A 31 -16.50 20.42 -7.01
N ARG A 32 -17.54 20.18 -6.21
CA ARG A 32 -18.87 19.82 -6.76
C ARG A 32 -19.45 20.97 -7.59
N LEU A 33 -19.34 22.20 -7.09
CA LEU A 33 -19.73 23.40 -7.82
C LEU A 33 -18.89 23.61 -9.08
N GLN A 34 -17.58 23.48 -8.97
CA GLN A 34 -16.64 23.63 -10.08
C GLN A 34 -16.92 22.63 -11.20
N ARG A 35 -17.16 21.35 -10.87
CA ARG A 35 -17.52 20.33 -11.86
C ARG A 35 -18.80 20.66 -12.61
N ARG A 36 -19.78 21.27 -11.95
CA ARG A 36 -21.07 21.62 -12.56
C ARG A 36 -21.03 22.93 -13.35
N LEU A 37 -20.38 23.94 -12.82
CA LEU A 37 -20.48 25.32 -13.33
C LEU A 37 -19.30 25.73 -14.20
N TYR A 38 -18.14 25.09 -14.04
CA TYR A 38 -16.91 25.55 -14.68
C TYR A 38 -16.26 24.51 -15.62
N ASN A 39 -16.08 23.27 -15.18
CA ASN A 39 -15.39 22.25 -15.96
C ASN A 39 -16.03 21.99 -17.35
N PRO A 40 -17.35 22.07 -17.54
CA PRO A 40 -17.96 21.91 -18.88
C PRO A 40 -17.49 22.94 -19.91
N TYR A 41 -16.96 24.08 -19.47
CA TYR A 41 -16.49 25.17 -20.35
C TYR A 41 -14.98 25.12 -20.59
N ILE A 42 -14.25 24.14 -20.00
CA ILE A 42 -12.83 23.97 -20.30
C ILE A 42 -12.69 23.48 -21.74
N ARG A 43 -11.85 24.18 -22.50
CA ARG A 43 -11.53 23.87 -23.91
C ARG A 43 -10.06 23.48 -24.01
N GLU A 44 -9.75 22.81 -25.09
CA GLU A 44 -8.39 22.52 -25.48
C GLU A 44 -7.55 23.80 -25.53
N ALA A 45 -6.26 23.69 -25.25
CA ALA A 45 -5.37 24.84 -25.27
C ALA A 45 -5.16 25.31 -26.74
N GLY A 46 -5.45 26.56 -27.02
CA GLY A 46 -5.22 27.15 -28.34
C GLY A 46 -3.74 27.32 -28.67
N THR A 47 -2.99 27.87 -27.71
CA THR A 47 -1.53 28.07 -27.83
C THR A 47 -0.80 27.22 -26.80
N VAL A 48 0.16 26.44 -27.26
CA VAL A 48 1.06 25.63 -26.42
C VAL A 48 2.34 26.44 -26.19
N PRO A 49 2.80 26.59 -24.91
CA PRO A 49 4.07 27.25 -24.64
C PRO A 49 5.24 26.38 -25.14
N SER A 50 6.42 27.01 -25.26
CA SER A 50 7.66 26.27 -25.53
C SER A 50 7.92 25.26 -24.42
N VAL A 51 8.43 24.08 -24.80
CA VAL A 51 8.81 23.02 -23.85
C VAL A 51 10.30 23.10 -23.51
N ASN A 52 10.64 22.57 -22.35
CA ASN A 52 12.03 22.44 -21.92
C ASN A 52 12.54 21.04 -22.31
N MET A 53 13.49 20.97 -23.23
CA MET A 53 14.14 19.72 -23.64
C MET A 53 15.60 19.65 -23.17
N ASP A 54 16.06 20.65 -22.39
CA ASP A 54 17.40 20.67 -21.81
C ASP A 54 17.51 19.86 -20.51
N THR A 55 16.38 19.31 -20.06
CA THR A 55 16.26 18.53 -18.81
C THR A 55 15.88 17.11 -19.12
N THR A 56 16.59 16.16 -18.53
CA THR A 56 16.23 14.74 -18.56
C THR A 56 15.11 14.48 -17.56
N TYR A 57 14.06 13.80 -18.02
CA TYR A 57 12.88 13.49 -17.19
C TYR A 57 12.82 12.02 -16.80
N THR A 58 13.35 11.13 -17.63
CA THR A 58 13.36 9.68 -17.39
C THR A 58 14.50 9.28 -16.48
N ILE A 59 14.22 8.50 -15.45
CA ILE A 59 15.19 7.81 -14.61
C ILE A 59 15.26 6.36 -15.08
N PRO A 60 16.27 5.94 -15.87
CA PRO A 60 16.28 4.62 -16.51
C PRO A 60 16.12 3.46 -15.53
N GLU A 61 16.81 3.49 -14.39
CA GLU A 61 16.76 2.45 -13.37
C GLU A 61 15.37 2.28 -12.75
N LEU A 62 14.62 3.37 -12.67
CA LEU A 62 13.30 3.42 -12.05
C LEU A 62 12.19 3.26 -13.09
N ASP A 63 12.26 4.01 -14.19
CA ASP A 63 11.19 4.07 -15.19
C ASP A 63 11.25 2.92 -16.19
N LEU A 64 12.45 2.37 -16.44
CA LEU A 64 12.70 1.28 -17.39
C LEU A 64 13.12 -0.01 -16.67
N ASP A 65 12.80 -0.16 -15.39
CA ASP A 65 13.04 -1.38 -14.62
C ASP A 65 12.41 -2.60 -15.35
N PRO A 66 13.22 -3.61 -15.75
CA PRO A 66 12.75 -4.74 -16.54
C PRO A 66 11.67 -5.57 -15.85
N ASP A 67 11.77 -5.75 -14.52
CA ASP A 67 10.81 -6.53 -13.73
C ASP A 67 9.45 -5.84 -13.72
N TYR A 68 9.46 -4.51 -13.61
CA TYR A 68 8.23 -3.72 -13.67
C TYR A 68 7.64 -3.67 -15.07
N LEU A 69 8.46 -3.44 -16.10
CA LEU A 69 8.00 -3.34 -17.50
C LEU A 69 7.57 -4.71 -18.06
N GLY A 70 8.09 -5.82 -17.54
CA GLY A 70 7.71 -7.18 -17.94
C GLY A 70 6.21 -7.46 -17.81
N ARG A 71 5.50 -6.69 -16.99
CA ARG A 71 4.03 -6.77 -16.86
C ARG A 71 3.27 -6.24 -18.08
N PHE A 72 3.92 -5.47 -18.93
CA PHE A 72 3.34 -4.84 -20.12
C PHE A 72 4.00 -5.37 -21.39
N ASN A 73 3.47 -6.47 -21.94
CA ASN A 73 4.03 -7.07 -23.15
C ASN A 73 3.80 -6.16 -24.37
N PRO A 74 4.86 -5.62 -25.02
CA PRO A 74 4.71 -4.71 -26.14
C PRO A 74 4.05 -5.34 -27.37
N GLU A 75 4.20 -6.67 -27.59
CA GLU A 75 3.53 -7.36 -28.69
C GLU A 75 2.02 -7.52 -28.45
N GLU A 76 1.60 -7.71 -27.18
CA GLU A 76 0.18 -7.70 -26.83
C GLU A 76 -0.43 -6.30 -27.01
N LEU A 77 0.31 -5.27 -26.62
CA LEU A 77 -0.11 -3.87 -26.83
C LEU A 77 -0.24 -3.53 -28.31
N GLN A 78 0.61 -4.10 -29.20
CA GLN A 78 0.43 -4.00 -30.66
C GLN A 78 -0.95 -4.49 -31.12
N GLN A 79 -1.49 -5.50 -30.46
CA GLN A 79 -2.79 -6.10 -30.77
C GLN A 79 -3.95 -5.46 -30.00
N ASN A 80 -3.72 -4.34 -29.30
CA ASN A 80 -4.66 -3.69 -28.38
C ASN A 80 -5.10 -4.60 -27.23
N ILE A 81 -4.22 -5.46 -26.77
CA ILE A 81 -4.44 -6.32 -25.61
C ILE A 81 -3.78 -5.66 -24.38
N PHE A 82 -4.59 -5.34 -23.39
CA PHE A 82 -4.17 -4.72 -22.12
C PHE A 82 -4.42 -5.67 -20.97
N THR A 83 -3.41 -5.80 -20.10
CA THR A 83 -3.50 -6.65 -18.90
C THR A 83 -3.22 -5.80 -17.65
N PHE A 84 -4.22 -5.67 -16.78
CA PHE A 84 -4.10 -5.05 -15.47
C PHE A 84 -4.85 -5.88 -14.44
N LEU A 85 -4.34 -5.98 -13.21
CA LEU A 85 -4.98 -6.72 -12.12
C LEU A 85 -5.30 -8.17 -12.52
N HIS A 86 -4.41 -8.83 -13.25
CA HIS A 86 -4.57 -10.18 -13.82
C HIS A 86 -5.78 -10.36 -14.77
N LEU A 87 -6.41 -9.25 -15.17
CA LEU A 87 -7.49 -9.26 -16.14
C LEU A 87 -6.99 -8.77 -17.49
N LYS A 88 -6.94 -9.71 -18.46
CA LYS A 88 -6.53 -9.45 -19.83
C LYS A 88 -7.73 -9.11 -20.69
N LYS A 89 -7.63 -8.02 -21.47
CA LYS A 89 -8.68 -7.57 -22.37
C LYS A 89 -8.13 -7.09 -23.68
N LYS A 90 -8.68 -7.62 -24.79
CA LYS A 90 -8.54 -7.01 -26.12
C LYS A 90 -9.54 -5.88 -26.22
N MET A 91 -9.05 -4.67 -26.40
CA MET A 91 -9.84 -3.43 -26.38
C MET A 91 -10.06 -2.90 -27.80
N ASP A 92 -11.26 -2.44 -28.08
CA ASP A 92 -11.45 -1.51 -29.21
C ASP A 92 -10.92 -0.14 -28.80
N ILE A 93 -9.75 0.22 -29.29
CA ILE A 93 -9.07 1.47 -28.93
C ILE A 93 -9.87 2.73 -29.32
N ARG A 94 -10.87 2.61 -30.18
CA ARG A 94 -11.75 3.73 -30.58
C ARG A 94 -12.85 3.99 -29.57
N ASN A 95 -13.33 2.98 -28.86
CA ASN A 95 -14.50 3.07 -27.98
C ASN A 95 -14.31 2.50 -26.58
N GLY A 96 -13.24 1.72 -26.33
CA GLY A 96 -13.06 0.92 -25.11
C GLY A 96 -12.52 1.65 -23.88
N TRP A 97 -12.17 2.95 -23.96
CA TRP A 97 -11.47 3.67 -22.87
C TRP A 97 -12.24 3.76 -21.56
N ASN A 98 -13.56 3.74 -21.58
CA ASN A 98 -14.41 3.86 -20.40
C ASN A 98 -15.37 2.67 -20.28
N ASP A 99 -14.91 1.45 -20.58
CA ASP A 99 -15.72 0.24 -20.52
C ASP A 99 -16.09 -0.13 -19.08
N MET A 100 -17.33 0.13 -18.71
CA MET A 100 -17.88 -0.11 -17.38
C MET A 100 -17.98 -1.60 -17.01
N SER A 101 -17.75 -2.54 -17.94
CA SER A 101 -17.66 -3.97 -17.64
C SER A 101 -16.38 -4.35 -16.91
N MET A 102 -15.35 -3.49 -16.99
CA MET A 102 -14.08 -3.68 -16.28
C MET A 102 -14.09 -3.02 -14.90
N PRO A 103 -13.38 -3.61 -13.91
CA PRO A 103 -13.25 -3.01 -12.58
C PRO A 103 -12.74 -1.57 -12.64
N HIS A 104 -13.16 -0.74 -11.69
CA HIS A 104 -12.79 0.69 -11.69
C HIS A 104 -11.27 0.89 -11.65
N LEU A 105 -10.54 0.12 -10.84
CA LEU A 105 -9.08 0.20 -10.77
C LEU A 105 -8.42 -0.26 -12.07
N TRP A 106 -8.99 -1.23 -12.80
CA TRP A 106 -8.51 -1.64 -14.12
C TRP A 106 -8.57 -0.46 -15.12
N ARG A 107 -9.73 0.24 -15.15
CA ARG A 107 -9.90 1.43 -16.01
C ARG A 107 -8.94 2.56 -15.63
N PHE A 108 -8.68 2.73 -14.34
CA PHE A 108 -7.69 3.70 -13.87
C PHE A 108 -6.29 3.36 -14.38
N ASN A 109 -5.84 2.10 -14.27
CA ASN A 109 -4.55 1.65 -14.81
C ASN A 109 -4.44 1.88 -16.31
N LEU A 110 -5.52 1.63 -17.08
CA LEU A 110 -5.57 1.96 -18.51
C LEU A 110 -5.26 3.44 -18.77
N HIS A 111 -5.77 4.33 -17.92
CA HIS A 111 -5.56 5.77 -18.03
C HIS A 111 -4.27 6.31 -17.38
N TYR A 112 -3.50 5.49 -16.66
CA TYR A 112 -2.18 5.87 -16.13
C TYR A 112 -1.12 5.91 -17.22
N PHE A 113 -1.25 5.07 -18.25
CA PHE A 113 -0.32 4.99 -19.38
C PHE A 113 1.09 4.52 -19.00
N GLU A 114 1.26 3.77 -17.93
CA GLU A 114 2.56 3.19 -17.54
C GLU A 114 3.09 2.22 -18.60
N TYR A 115 2.20 1.52 -19.29
CA TYR A 115 2.53 0.60 -20.38
C TYR A 115 3.19 1.28 -21.59
N LEU A 116 3.12 2.62 -21.72
CA LEU A 116 3.83 3.33 -22.80
C LEU A 116 5.36 3.24 -22.66
N TYR A 117 5.88 3.10 -21.44
CA TYR A 117 7.32 2.87 -21.28
C TYR A 117 7.78 1.57 -21.96
N SER A 118 6.97 0.50 -21.90
CA SER A 118 7.28 -0.76 -22.57
C SER A 118 7.33 -0.59 -24.10
N ILE A 119 6.35 0.11 -24.70
CA ILE A 119 6.32 0.41 -26.14
C ILE A 119 7.48 1.32 -26.53
N ALA A 120 7.74 2.39 -25.75
CA ALA A 120 8.82 3.33 -26.03
C ALA A 120 10.20 2.65 -25.94
N ASN A 121 10.39 1.78 -24.93
CA ASN A 121 11.63 1.04 -24.77
C ASN A 121 11.83 -0.01 -25.90
N ALA A 122 10.76 -0.72 -26.29
CA ALA A 122 10.80 -1.64 -27.43
C ALA A 122 11.17 -0.91 -28.74
N CYS A 123 10.62 0.29 -28.97
CA CYS A 123 10.96 1.14 -30.10
C CYS A 123 12.46 1.53 -30.12
N ARG A 124 13.01 1.91 -28.97
CA ARG A 124 14.44 2.29 -28.85
C ARG A 124 15.37 1.11 -29.07
N LEU A 125 15.04 -0.06 -28.54
CA LEU A 125 15.90 -1.25 -28.60
C LEU A 125 15.86 -1.92 -29.98
N SER A 126 14.66 -2.12 -30.56
CA SER A 126 14.50 -2.82 -31.84
C SER A 126 14.70 -1.92 -33.07
N LYS A 127 14.52 -0.60 -32.91
CA LYS A 127 14.45 0.38 -33.99
C LYS A 127 13.31 0.11 -35.00
N ASP A 128 12.33 -0.74 -34.64
CA ASP A 128 11.19 -1.08 -35.46
C ASP A 128 10.13 0.02 -35.38
N GLU A 129 9.77 0.59 -36.53
CA GLU A 129 8.79 1.68 -36.62
C GLU A 129 7.39 1.27 -36.15
N LYS A 130 7.05 -0.02 -36.16
CA LYS A 130 5.75 -0.50 -35.68
C LYS A 130 5.44 -0.04 -34.25
N TYR A 131 6.44 0.04 -33.37
CA TYR A 131 6.25 0.48 -31.99
C TYR A 131 6.02 1.99 -31.89
N TYR A 132 6.68 2.78 -32.75
CA TYR A 132 6.42 4.21 -32.81
C TYR A 132 5.01 4.51 -33.33
N GLU A 133 4.59 3.81 -34.39
CA GLU A 133 3.23 3.96 -34.92
C GLU A 133 2.18 3.54 -33.88
N LYS A 134 2.41 2.46 -33.13
CA LYS A 134 1.51 2.05 -32.05
C LYS A 134 1.47 3.06 -30.91
N TYR A 135 2.60 3.60 -30.48
CA TYR A 135 2.68 4.67 -29.49
C TYR A 135 1.83 5.87 -29.90
N LYS A 136 1.99 6.31 -31.14
CA LYS A 136 1.25 7.41 -31.74
C LYS A 136 -0.25 7.11 -31.84
N GLU A 137 -0.62 5.92 -32.30
CA GLU A 137 -2.00 5.47 -32.40
C GLU A 137 -2.71 5.53 -31.05
N ILE A 138 -2.12 4.92 -30.02
CA ILE A 138 -2.70 4.88 -28.66
C ILE A 138 -2.96 6.28 -28.13
N ILE A 139 -2.00 7.19 -28.26
CA ILE A 139 -2.13 8.57 -27.78
C ILE A 139 -3.20 9.33 -28.55
N ARG A 140 -3.19 9.24 -29.89
CA ARG A 140 -4.17 9.94 -30.73
C ARG A 140 -5.60 9.46 -30.52
N GLU A 141 -5.80 8.15 -30.44
CA GLU A 141 -7.12 7.58 -30.15
C GLU A 141 -7.60 7.94 -28.74
N TRP A 142 -6.69 8.01 -27.75
CA TRP A 142 -7.07 8.50 -26.42
C TRP A 142 -7.52 9.98 -26.47
N ILE A 143 -6.76 10.86 -27.12
CA ILE A 143 -7.08 12.29 -27.26
C ILE A 143 -8.45 12.46 -27.91
N LYS A 144 -8.72 11.73 -28.98
CA LYS A 144 -9.95 11.79 -29.76
C LYS A 144 -11.17 11.31 -28.98
N ASN A 145 -11.03 10.22 -28.21
CA ASN A 145 -12.16 9.49 -27.63
C ASN A 145 -12.40 9.78 -26.14
N ASN A 146 -11.61 10.67 -25.53
CA ASN A 146 -11.78 11.08 -24.13
C ASN A 146 -12.05 12.59 -24.04
N PRO A 147 -13.31 13.03 -24.18
CA PRO A 147 -13.66 14.44 -24.12
C PRO A 147 -13.25 15.07 -22.78
N ILE A 148 -12.73 16.31 -22.86
CA ILE A 148 -12.18 17.02 -21.70
C ILE A 148 -13.17 17.04 -20.53
N GLY A 149 -12.69 16.61 -19.37
CA GLY A 149 -13.45 16.62 -18.12
C GLY A 149 -14.50 15.51 -17.98
N LYS A 150 -14.52 14.52 -18.89
CA LYS A 150 -15.46 13.38 -18.85
C LYS A 150 -14.73 12.06 -18.67
N GLY A 151 -15.38 11.13 -17.96
CA GLY A 151 -14.91 9.76 -17.75
C GLY A 151 -13.70 9.65 -16.81
N ASP A 152 -13.23 8.41 -16.63
CA ASP A 152 -12.12 8.09 -15.73
C ASP A 152 -10.79 8.69 -16.22
N GLY A 153 -10.62 8.90 -17.52
CA GLY A 153 -9.44 9.52 -18.10
C GLY A 153 -9.20 10.99 -17.68
N TRP A 154 -10.25 11.70 -17.28
CA TRP A 154 -10.14 13.07 -16.77
C TRP A 154 -10.28 13.17 -15.25
N HIS A 155 -10.21 12.05 -14.54
CA HIS A 155 -10.07 12.07 -13.09
C HIS A 155 -8.71 12.69 -12.72
N PRO A 156 -8.61 13.59 -11.72
CA PRO A 156 -7.34 14.24 -11.40
C PRO A 156 -6.20 13.26 -11.07
N TYR A 157 -6.49 12.17 -10.39
CA TYR A 157 -5.51 11.14 -10.08
C TYR A 157 -4.97 10.46 -11.35
N THR A 158 -5.84 10.08 -12.30
CA THR A 158 -5.39 9.48 -13.57
C THR A 158 -4.56 10.45 -14.41
N ILE A 159 -4.91 11.74 -14.40
CA ILE A 159 -4.07 12.78 -15.05
C ILE A 159 -2.71 12.87 -14.34
N SER A 160 -2.68 12.80 -13.02
CA SER A 160 -1.43 12.90 -12.24
C SER A 160 -0.46 11.75 -12.50
N MET A 161 -0.97 10.57 -12.84
CA MET A 161 -0.14 9.46 -13.30
C MET A 161 0.26 9.61 -14.76
N ARG A 162 -0.70 9.91 -15.64
CA ARG A 162 -0.48 9.98 -17.10
C ARG A 162 0.43 11.12 -17.53
N LEU A 163 0.28 12.30 -16.96
CA LEU A 163 1.06 13.47 -17.37
C LEU A 163 2.58 13.24 -17.27
N PRO A 164 3.12 12.73 -16.14
CA PRO A 164 4.52 12.35 -16.06
C PRO A 164 4.92 11.25 -17.05
N ASN A 165 4.09 10.21 -17.19
CA ASN A 165 4.39 9.08 -18.07
C ASN A 165 4.47 9.53 -19.55
N TRP A 166 3.58 10.42 -19.98
CA TRP A 166 3.66 10.98 -21.34
C TRP A 166 4.86 11.89 -21.53
N ILE A 167 5.24 12.72 -20.54
CA ILE A 167 6.43 13.59 -20.64
C ILE A 167 7.71 12.76 -20.73
N CYS A 168 7.87 11.75 -19.88
CA CYS A 168 9.05 10.89 -19.89
C CYS A 168 9.13 10.05 -21.18
N THR A 169 8.02 9.48 -21.64
CA THR A 169 8.02 8.71 -22.89
C THR A 169 8.14 9.60 -24.14
N TYR A 170 7.67 10.85 -24.09
CA TYR A 170 7.95 11.87 -25.11
C TYR A 170 9.46 12.13 -25.22
N GLU A 171 10.16 12.27 -24.08
CA GLU A 171 11.63 12.40 -24.07
C GLU A 171 12.31 11.18 -24.70
N LEU A 172 11.90 9.96 -24.32
CA LEU A 172 12.48 8.72 -24.82
C LEU A 172 12.37 8.57 -26.35
N LEU A 173 11.35 9.16 -26.96
CA LEU A 173 11.07 9.10 -28.40
C LEU A 173 11.23 10.46 -29.09
N TYR A 174 11.91 11.42 -28.46
CA TYR A 174 12.02 12.80 -28.94
C TYR A 174 12.48 12.91 -30.38
N ASP A 175 13.53 12.18 -30.78
CA ASP A 175 14.12 12.22 -32.13
C ASP A 175 13.11 11.84 -33.24
N LYS A 176 12.16 10.98 -32.93
CA LYS A 176 11.09 10.57 -33.85
C LYS A 176 9.94 11.57 -33.84
N ILE A 177 9.51 11.97 -32.64
CA ILE A 177 8.38 12.91 -32.45
C ILE A 177 8.73 14.29 -33.02
N ASP A 178 9.98 14.73 -32.87
CA ASP A 178 10.42 16.04 -33.39
C ASP A 178 10.32 16.14 -34.91
N LYS A 179 10.43 15.01 -35.62
CA LYS A 179 10.26 14.89 -37.08
C LYS A 179 8.79 14.74 -37.51
N ASP A 180 7.91 14.26 -36.61
CA ASP A 180 6.46 14.16 -36.86
C ASP A 180 5.74 15.39 -36.30
N LEU A 181 5.81 16.51 -37.05
CA LEU A 181 5.33 17.81 -36.58
C LEU A 181 3.85 17.79 -36.15
N GLN A 182 3.02 17.04 -36.88
CA GLN A 182 1.59 16.95 -36.56
C GLN A 182 1.36 16.19 -35.25
N PHE A 183 2.03 15.07 -35.03
CA PHE A 183 1.90 14.32 -33.79
C PHE A 183 2.51 15.08 -32.61
N LYS A 184 3.63 15.77 -32.83
CA LYS A 184 4.25 16.66 -31.84
C LYS A 184 3.26 17.73 -31.38
N GLU A 185 2.55 18.36 -32.27
CA GLU A 185 1.52 19.35 -31.94
C GLU A 185 0.38 18.71 -31.13
N ASP A 186 -0.16 17.56 -31.60
CA ASP A 186 -1.26 16.86 -30.96
C ASP A 186 -0.93 16.49 -29.49
N ILE A 187 0.23 15.87 -29.25
CA ILE A 187 0.64 15.44 -27.91
C ILE A 187 0.93 16.61 -26.99
N LEU A 188 1.64 17.64 -27.45
CA LEU A 188 1.97 18.82 -26.66
C LEU A 188 0.74 19.63 -26.28
N ARG A 189 -0.22 19.78 -27.20
CA ARG A 189 -1.51 20.45 -26.95
C ARG A 189 -2.31 19.69 -25.88
N SER A 190 -2.38 18.37 -25.99
CA SER A 190 -3.06 17.52 -25.02
C SER A 190 -2.38 17.57 -23.65
N LEU A 191 -1.05 17.44 -23.57
CA LEU A 191 -0.27 17.56 -22.34
C LEU A 191 -0.52 18.90 -21.63
N TYR A 192 -0.49 20.00 -22.38
CA TYR A 192 -0.73 21.33 -21.80
C TYR A 192 -2.18 21.49 -21.34
N THR A 193 -3.14 20.93 -22.07
CA THR A 193 -4.56 20.91 -21.68
C THR A 193 -4.77 20.13 -20.39
N GLN A 194 -4.16 18.93 -20.24
CA GLN A 194 -4.21 18.12 -19.04
C GLN A 194 -3.57 18.84 -17.85
N TYR A 195 -2.38 19.45 -18.05
CA TYR A 195 -1.70 20.24 -17.03
C TYR A 195 -2.59 21.39 -16.51
N ARG A 196 -3.21 22.17 -17.41
CA ARG A 196 -4.14 23.26 -17.04
C ARG A 196 -5.40 22.75 -16.36
N TYR A 197 -5.91 21.59 -16.77
CA TYR A 197 -7.06 20.97 -16.13
C TYR A 197 -6.73 20.54 -14.69
N LEU A 198 -5.60 19.88 -14.49
CA LEU A 198 -5.15 19.44 -13.17
C LEU A 198 -4.94 20.63 -12.22
N GLN A 199 -4.36 21.73 -12.67
CA GLN A 199 -4.18 22.95 -11.88
C GLN A 199 -5.47 23.43 -11.20
N ARG A 200 -6.61 23.20 -11.84
CA ARG A 200 -7.93 23.63 -11.36
C ARG A 200 -8.66 22.53 -10.58
N ASN A 201 -8.23 21.28 -10.74
CA ASN A 201 -8.92 20.11 -10.19
C ASN A 201 -8.11 19.34 -9.15
N VAL A 202 -7.17 19.99 -8.48
CA VAL A 202 -6.32 19.40 -7.45
C VAL A 202 -7.16 18.81 -6.31
N GLU A 203 -6.79 17.63 -5.81
CA GLU A 203 -7.58 16.83 -4.87
C GLU A 203 -7.36 17.21 -3.38
N LYS A 204 -7.47 18.51 -3.07
CA LYS A 204 -7.35 19.04 -1.70
C LYS A 204 -8.46 18.56 -0.75
N ASP A 205 -9.55 18.02 -1.28
CA ASP A 205 -10.64 17.40 -0.54
C ASP A 205 -10.37 15.95 -0.14
N ILE A 206 -9.53 15.23 -0.91
CA ILE A 206 -9.08 13.88 -0.60
C ILE A 206 -7.81 13.96 0.25
N ARG A 207 -6.78 14.72 -0.19
CA ARG A 207 -5.47 14.86 0.46
C ARG A 207 -4.60 13.59 0.29
N GLY A 208 -3.65 13.35 1.21
CA GLY A 208 -2.79 12.18 1.23
C GLY A 208 -2.04 11.94 -0.09
N ASN A 209 -1.88 10.68 -0.45
CA ASN A 209 -1.19 10.28 -1.66
C ASN A 209 -1.78 10.91 -2.93
N HIS A 210 -3.11 11.10 -3.02
CA HIS A 210 -3.76 11.77 -4.17
C HIS A 210 -3.22 13.18 -4.38
N TYR A 211 -3.13 13.97 -3.30
CA TYR A 211 -2.62 15.33 -3.41
C TYR A 211 -1.12 15.36 -3.69
N LEU A 212 -0.34 14.43 -3.13
CA LEU A 212 1.08 14.28 -3.42
C LEU A 212 1.32 13.98 -4.91
N GLU A 213 0.56 13.04 -5.49
CA GLU A 213 0.62 12.70 -6.91
C GLU A 213 0.21 13.89 -7.80
N ASN A 214 -0.83 14.64 -7.41
CA ASN A 214 -1.19 15.86 -8.13
C ASN A 214 -0.03 16.88 -8.14
N LEU A 215 0.66 17.07 -7.00
CA LEU A 215 1.81 17.98 -6.91
C LEU A 215 2.98 17.49 -7.75
N LYS A 216 3.30 16.19 -7.72
CA LYS A 216 4.33 15.57 -8.58
C LYS A 216 4.11 15.91 -10.05
N ALA A 217 2.90 15.68 -10.55
CA ALA A 217 2.55 15.96 -11.94
C ALA A 217 2.59 17.46 -12.29
N LEU A 218 2.13 18.31 -11.36
CA LEU A 218 2.14 19.76 -11.56
C LEU A 218 3.57 20.35 -11.51
N ILE A 219 4.45 19.80 -10.70
CA ILE A 219 5.87 20.17 -10.64
C ILE A 219 6.54 19.83 -11.97
N LEU A 220 6.43 18.56 -12.42
CA LEU A 220 7.00 18.15 -13.71
C LEU A 220 6.44 18.96 -14.87
N GLY A 221 5.11 19.14 -14.93
CA GLY A 221 4.48 19.96 -15.96
C GLY A 221 4.95 21.41 -15.94
N SER A 222 5.23 21.97 -14.75
CA SER A 222 5.79 23.32 -14.63
C SER A 222 7.22 23.43 -15.16
N ILE A 223 8.06 22.41 -14.92
CA ILE A 223 9.42 22.34 -15.48
C ILE A 223 9.33 22.18 -16.99
N PHE A 224 8.53 21.23 -17.48
CA PHE A 224 8.38 20.93 -18.90
C PHE A 224 7.88 22.13 -19.72
N PHE A 225 6.87 22.86 -19.21
CA PHE A 225 6.28 24.04 -19.89
C PHE A 225 6.93 25.39 -19.47
N LYS A 226 8.08 25.37 -18.81
CA LYS A 226 8.84 26.58 -18.38
C LYS A 226 7.98 27.56 -17.56
N LYS A 227 7.24 27.07 -16.54
CA LYS A 227 6.34 27.86 -15.69
C LYS A 227 6.92 28.09 -14.29
N GLU A 228 8.00 28.84 -14.18
CA GLU A 228 8.78 29.02 -12.95
C GLU A 228 7.95 29.46 -11.75
N ARG A 229 7.05 30.46 -11.88
CA ARG A 229 6.19 30.91 -10.78
C ARG A 229 5.27 29.81 -10.25
N LEU A 230 4.78 28.95 -11.14
CA LEU A 230 3.93 27.81 -10.76
C LEU A 230 4.77 26.68 -10.16
N LEU A 231 5.96 26.44 -10.67
CA LEU A 231 6.92 25.52 -10.05
C LEU A 231 7.17 25.90 -8.60
N GLN A 232 7.57 27.16 -8.33
CA GLN A 232 7.80 27.62 -6.96
C GLN A 232 6.57 27.49 -6.06
N LYS A 233 5.38 27.81 -6.59
CA LYS A 233 4.11 27.61 -5.86
C LYS A 233 3.91 26.15 -5.46
N TYR A 234 4.11 25.20 -6.40
CA TYR A 234 3.87 23.78 -6.12
C TYR A 234 4.95 23.17 -5.23
N MET A 235 6.19 23.64 -5.34
CA MET A 235 7.26 23.26 -4.40
C MET A 235 6.92 23.70 -2.96
N ASN A 236 6.41 24.92 -2.77
CA ASN A 236 5.98 25.40 -1.45
C ASN A 236 4.76 24.62 -0.89
N GLU A 237 3.85 24.17 -1.76
CA GLU A 237 2.75 23.28 -1.34
C GLU A 237 3.28 21.88 -1.00
N LEU A 238 4.25 21.37 -1.75
CA LEU A 238 4.88 20.09 -1.47
C LEU A 238 5.58 20.06 -0.11
N ASP A 239 6.29 21.14 0.27
CA ASP A 239 6.91 21.24 1.61
C ASP A 239 5.89 21.06 2.73
N LYS A 240 4.71 21.65 2.56
CA LYS A 240 3.62 21.50 3.56
C LYS A 240 3.12 20.05 3.60
N GLN A 241 3.05 19.39 2.42
CA GLN A 241 2.60 18.01 2.36
C GLN A 241 3.64 17.05 2.93
N ILE A 242 4.93 17.27 2.69
CA ILE A 242 6.00 16.47 3.30
C ILE A 242 5.94 16.57 4.83
N LYS A 243 5.80 17.79 5.39
CA LYS A 243 5.64 17.97 6.84
C LYS A 243 4.39 17.31 7.42
N GLU A 244 3.33 17.17 6.63
CA GLU A 244 2.09 16.54 7.06
C GLU A 244 2.11 15.02 6.89
N GLN A 245 2.72 14.53 5.79
CA GLN A 245 2.59 13.14 5.35
C GLN A 245 3.77 12.25 5.71
N ILE A 246 4.96 12.81 5.95
CA ILE A 246 6.13 12.03 6.33
C ILE A 246 6.39 12.22 7.83
N LEU A 247 6.27 11.14 8.57
CA LEU A 247 6.46 11.11 10.01
C LEU A 247 7.93 11.31 10.39
N GLU A 248 8.21 11.52 11.67
CA GLU A 248 9.56 11.80 12.16
C GLU A 248 10.56 10.67 11.89
N ASP A 249 10.08 9.43 11.93
CA ASP A 249 10.88 8.22 11.64
C ASP A 249 11.02 7.93 10.13
N GLY A 250 10.36 8.70 9.27
CA GLY A 250 10.38 8.56 7.82
C GLY A 250 9.18 7.78 7.24
N MET A 251 8.33 7.16 8.07
CA MET A 251 7.16 6.44 7.56
C MET A 251 6.14 7.40 6.96
N HIS A 252 5.48 7.01 5.88
CA HIS A 252 4.36 7.75 5.32
C HIS A 252 3.12 7.59 6.22
N PHE A 253 2.42 8.66 6.50
CA PHE A 253 1.36 8.75 7.51
C PHE A 253 0.11 7.88 7.22
N GLU A 254 -0.08 7.39 5.98
CA GLU A 254 -1.15 6.44 5.66
C GLU A 254 -0.85 5.03 6.17
N LEU A 255 0.34 4.80 6.69
CA LEU A 255 0.79 3.58 7.37
C LEU A 255 0.67 2.29 6.54
N SER A 256 0.61 2.41 5.23
CA SER A 256 0.71 1.28 4.31
C SER A 256 2.12 1.25 3.70
N PRO A 257 2.84 0.11 3.78
CA PRO A 257 4.16 -0.02 3.18
C PRO A 257 4.16 0.21 1.66
N MET A 258 3.10 -0.20 0.96
CA MET A 258 2.94 0.06 -0.47
C MET A 258 2.79 1.55 -0.77
N TYR A 259 1.89 2.26 -0.06
CA TYR A 259 1.71 3.71 -0.25
C TYR A 259 2.91 4.52 0.21
N HIS A 260 3.66 4.02 1.20
CA HIS A 260 4.95 4.58 1.57
C HIS A 260 5.94 4.55 0.39
N ASN A 261 6.06 3.41 -0.31
CA ASN A 261 6.93 3.29 -1.48
C ASN A 261 6.47 4.17 -2.66
N ILE A 262 5.16 4.31 -2.89
CA ILE A 262 4.64 5.23 -3.92
C ILE A 262 5.03 6.68 -3.60
N ALA A 263 4.91 7.09 -2.33
CA ALA A 263 5.32 8.42 -1.89
C ALA A 263 6.84 8.63 -1.99
N LEU A 264 7.64 7.62 -1.65
CA LEU A 264 9.09 7.63 -1.81
C LEU A 264 9.50 7.78 -3.29
N GLU A 265 8.89 7.01 -4.20
CA GLU A 265 9.11 7.14 -5.64
C GLU A 265 8.79 8.56 -6.13
N ALA A 266 7.67 9.12 -5.68
CA ALA A 266 7.29 10.48 -6.03
C ALA A 266 8.35 11.50 -5.61
N LEU A 267 8.90 11.40 -4.40
CA LEU A 267 9.94 12.31 -3.91
C LEU A 267 11.27 12.11 -4.63
N ILE A 268 11.68 10.88 -4.94
CA ILE A 268 12.86 10.56 -5.76
C ILE A 268 12.75 11.26 -7.11
N LYS A 269 11.61 11.09 -7.81
CA LYS A 269 11.37 11.72 -9.11
C LYS A 269 11.39 13.25 -9.03
N ILE A 270 10.72 13.84 -8.04
CA ILE A 270 10.69 15.31 -7.87
C ILE A 270 12.10 15.85 -7.61
N ASN A 271 12.86 15.20 -6.73
CA ASN A 271 14.24 15.62 -6.41
C ASN A 271 15.14 15.57 -7.65
N PHE A 272 15.01 14.50 -8.45
CA PHE A 272 15.72 14.33 -9.72
C PHE A 272 15.34 15.44 -10.74
N TRP A 273 14.05 15.67 -10.99
CA TRP A 273 13.57 16.64 -11.98
C TRP A 273 13.90 18.08 -11.64
N THR A 274 13.89 18.42 -10.35
CA THR A 274 14.19 19.78 -9.87
C THR A 274 15.69 20.04 -9.77
N ARG A 275 16.55 19.00 -9.88
CA ARG A 275 18.01 19.07 -9.69
C ARG A 275 18.38 19.75 -8.35
N GLN A 276 17.58 19.51 -7.32
CA GLN A 276 17.75 20.06 -5.98
C GLN A 276 17.95 18.94 -4.97
N GLU A 277 18.81 19.15 -4.00
CA GLU A 277 19.02 18.23 -2.88
C GLU A 277 18.02 18.46 -1.73
N ARG A 278 16.96 19.19 -2.00
CA ARG A 278 16.01 19.69 -0.99
C ARG A 278 15.36 18.59 -0.16
N TYR A 279 15.12 17.43 -0.74
CA TYR A 279 14.41 16.33 -0.09
C TYR A 279 15.30 15.13 0.21
N THR A 280 16.60 15.24 0.04
CA THR A 280 17.58 14.15 0.22
C THR A 280 17.49 13.52 1.60
N ASP A 281 17.42 14.33 2.67
CA ASP A 281 17.26 13.80 4.03
C ASP A 281 15.91 13.11 4.25
N THR A 282 14.85 13.61 3.64
CA THR A 282 13.52 12.98 3.71
C THR A 282 13.53 11.66 2.96
N ILE A 283 14.09 11.62 1.76
CA ILE A 283 14.27 10.39 0.96
C ILE A 283 15.10 9.38 1.74
N ALA A 284 16.20 9.79 2.39
CA ALA A 284 17.04 8.90 3.18
C ALA A 284 16.29 8.26 4.36
N ARG A 285 15.47 9.05 5.10
CA ARG A 285 14.63 8.52 6.18
C ARG A 285 13.54 7.56 5.66
N MET A 286 12.88 7.91 4.58
CA MET A 286 11.88 7.03 3.94
C MET A 286 12.53 5.75 3.40
N LEU A 287 13.69 5.86 2.77
CA LEU A 287 14.43 4.71 2.27
C LEU A 287 14.86 3.77 3.40
N CYS A 288 15.22 4.31 4.58
CA CYS A 288 15.51 3.53 5.78
C CYS A 288 14.30 2.66 6.18
N VAL A 289 13.07 3.19 6.15
CA VAL A 289 11.83 2.41 6.40
C VAL A 289 11.70 1.30 5.35
N THR A 290 11.76 1.65 4.07
CA THR A 290 11.64 0.68 2.96
C THR A 290 12.64 -0.46 3.10
N CYS A 291 13.93 -0.15 3.29
CA CYS A 291 15.01 -1.15 3.42
C CYS A 291 14.83 -2.01 4.67
N SER A 292 14.45 -1.38 5.79
CA SER A 292 14.25 -2.10 7.04
C SER A 292 13.05 -3.03 7.02
N MET A 293 11.99 -2.69 6.30
CA MET A 293 10.79 -3.53 6.20
C MET A 293 10.87 -4.57 5.08
N ALA A 294 11.72 -4.38 4.07
CA ALA A 294 11.81 -5.31 2.95
C ALA A 294 12.25 -6.72 3.39
N GLN A 295 11.52 -7.73 2.93
CA GLN A 295 11.82 -9.15 3.07
C GLN A 295 12.13 -9.70 1.68
N SER A 296 13.40 -9.95 1.38
CA SER A 296 13.90 -10.12 0.00
C SER A 296 13.61 -8.85 -0.83
N SER A 297 12.65 -8.88 -1.74
CA SER A 297 12.23 -7.71 -2.54
C SER A 297 10.84 -7.19 -2.18
N ARG A 298 10.11 -7.91 -1.32
CA ARG A 298 8.72 -7.65 -0.94
C ARG A 298 8.62 -6.83 0.35
N LEU A 299 7.65 -5.92 0.41
CA LEU A 299 7.23 -5.25 1.64
C LEU A 299 6.18 -6.09 2.39
N PRO A 300 6.08 -5.99 3.72
CA PRO A 300 5.05 -6.68 4.49
C PRO A 300 3.65 -6.15 4.15
N PHE A 301 2.65 -7.02 4.24
CA PHE A 301 1.27 -6.69 3.89
C PHE A 301 0.46 -6.14 5.07
N PHE A 302 0.85 -4.96 5.55
CA PHE A 302 0.05 -4.21 6.52
C PHE A 302 -0.80 -3.17 5.82
N ASN A 303 -2.05 -3.02 6.26
CA ASN A 303 -3.01 -2.13 5.64
C ASN A 303 -3.23 -2.46 4.15
N ASP A 304 -3.70 -1.52 3.32
CA ASP A 304 -3.78 -1.74 1.87
C ASP A 304 -2.37 -1.93 1.28
N CYS A 305 -1.98 -3.16 1.05
CA CYS A 305 -0.69 -3.51 0.48
C CYS A 305 -0.81 -4.70 -0.47
N GLY A 306 -0.02 -4.71 -1.54
CA GLY A 306 0.08 -5.78 -2.52
C GLY A 306 1.31 -5.58 -3.38
N GLU A 307 1.82 -6.65 -3.96
CA GLU A 307 2.94 -6.61 -4.91
C GLU A 307 2.50 -5.99 -6.25
N GLY A 308 3.48 -5.62 -7.06
CA GLY A 308 3.24 -5.17 -8.42
C GLY A 308 2.64 -3.77 -8.57
N VAL A 309 2.39 -3.00 -7.51
CA VAL A 309 1.84 -1.64 -7.59
C VAL A 309 2.94 -0.58 -7.64
N GLY A 310 3.96 -0.71 -6.81
CA GLY A 310 5.13 0.18 -6.77
C GLY A 310 6.41 -0.52 -7.22
N LYS A 311 7.49 0.22 -7.30
CA LYS A 311 8.82 -0.31 -7.56
C LYS A 311 9.35 -1.09 -6.36
N SER A 312 10.21 -2.08 -6.60
CA SER A 312 10.81 -2.87 -5.52
C SER A 312 11.73 -2.03 -4.63
N ALA A 313 11.92 -2.47 -3.38
CA ALA A 313 12.84 -1.83 -2.46
C ALA A 313 14.27 -1.72 -3.05
N ARG A 314 14.71 -2.76 -3.79
CA ARG A 314 16.02 -2.78 -4.46
C ARG A 314 16.15 -1.65 -5.48
N VAL A 315 15.17 -1.49 -6.37
CA VAL A 315 15.19 -0.44 -7.39
C VAL A 315 15.23 0.95 -6.75
N MET A 316 14.49 1.15 -5.64
CA MET A 316 14.51 2.41 -4.89
C MET A 316 15.90 2.68 -4.29
N MET A 317 16.53 1.67 -3.68
CA MET A 317 17.88 1.78 -3.13
C MET A 317 18.93 2.12 -4.20
N ASP A 318 18.94 1.35 -5.28
CA ASP A 318 19.91 1.53 -6.38
C ASP A 318 19.77 2.92 -7.01
N THR A 319 18.52 3.39 -7.21
CA THR A 319 18.23 4.72 -7.72
C THR A 319 18.70 5.82 -6.76
N ALA A 320 18.37 5.70 -5.47
CA ALA A 320 18.75 6.70 -4.47
C ALA A 320 20.27 6.77 -4.28
N GLN A 321 20.96 5.64 -4.30
CA GLN A 321 22.41 5.60 -4.24
C GLN A 321 23.06 6.25 -5.47
N LYS A 322 22.58 5.90 -6.67
CA LYS A 322 23.15 6.40 -7.92
C LYS A 322 23.00 7.90 -8.10
N TYR A 323 21.83 8.45 -7.82
CA TYR A 323 21.50 9.84 -8.14
C TYR A 323 21.65 10.82 -6.97
N PHE A 324 21.60 10.32 -5.73
CA PHE A 324 21.64 11.17 -4.54
C PHE A 324 22.70 10.76 -3.51
N TYR A 325 23.49 9.72 -3.80
CA TYR A 325 24.52 9.18 -2.90
C TYR A 325 23.97 8.73 -1.54
N ILE A 326 22.69 8.36 -1.48
CA ILE A 326 22.04 7.85 -0.28
C ILE A 326 22.32 6.36 -0.16
N ASN A 327 22.94 5.96 0.95
CA ASN A 327 23.12 4.55 1.31
C ASN A 327 21.97 4.07 2.19
N ALA A 328 21.53 2.83 1.97
CA ALA A 328 20.53 2.20 2.79
C ALA A 328 20.98 2.12 4.25
N GLN A 329 20.11 2.50 5.17
CA GLN A 329 20.27 2.31 6.60
C GLN A 329 19.16 1.37 7.11
N TYR A 330 19.43 0.67 8.19
CA TYR A 330 18.50 -0.28 8.77
C TYR A 330 18.22 0.07 10.23
N ARG A 331 16.94 0.02 10.61
CA ARG A 331 16.45 0.20 11.98
C ARG A 331 15.51 -0.92 12.36
N THR A 332 15.33 -1.13 13.65
CA THR A 332 14.41 -2.13 14.19
C THR A 332 13.15 -1.52 14.80
N SER A 333 13.05 -0.19 14.86
CA SER A 333 11.85 0.50 15.34
C SER A 333 11.57 1.76 14.54
N PHE A 334 10.28 1.98 14.29
CA PHE A 334 9.69 3.15 13.65
C PHE A 334 8.47 3.56 14.47
N GLU A 335 8.75 4.24 15.57
CA GLU A 335 7.77 4.51 16.65
C GLU A 335 6.61 5.40 16.19
N ALA A 336 6.91 6.43 15.36
CA ALA A 336 5.88 7.31 14.83
C ALA A 336 4.94 6.58 13.85
N GLY A 337 5.46 5.63 13.08
CA GLY A 337 4.72 4.74 12.19
C GLY A 337 4.10 3.54 12.90
N GLY A 338 4.59 3.18 14.09
CA GLY A 338 4.14 2.03 14.86
C GLY A 338 4.70 0.69 14.37
N TYR A 339 5.82 0.69 13.62
CA TYR A 339 6.41 -0.55 13.08
C TYR A 339 7.65 -0.97 13.85
N TYR A 340 7.73 -2.27 14.15
CA TYR A 340 8.81 -2.86 14.93
C TYR A 340 9.34 -4.13 14.25
N ILE A 341 10.64 -4.38 14.38
CA ILE A 341 11.31 -5.53 13.76
C ILE A 341 12.09 -6.25 14.85
N LEU A 342 11.80 -7.54 15.02
CA LEU A 342 12.50 -8.46 15.92
C LEU A 342 13.32 -9.47 15.10
N PRO A 343 14.61 -9.20 14.84
CA PRO A 343 15.48 -10.16 14.18
C PRO A 343 16.01 -11.19 15.17
N SER A 344 16.21 -12.44 14.71
CA SER A 344 16.91 -13.49 15.43
C SER A 344 17.62 -14.43 14.46
N GLY A 345 18.90 -14.22 14.20
CA GLY A 345 19.65 -14.98 13.19
C GLY A 345 19.00 -14.91 11.82
N PRO A 346 18.54 -16.05 11.23
CA PRO A 346 17.87 -16.06 9.94
C PRO A 346 16.41 -15.62 10.01
N TYR A 347 15.85 -15.51 11.22
CA TYR A 347 14.44 -15.22 11.46
C TYR A 347 14.21 -13.72 11.59
N ARG A 348 13.06 -13.29 11.10
CA ARG A 348 12.68 -11.88 11.15
C ARG A 348 11.18 -11.74 11.33
N CYS A 349 10.77 -11.15 12.44
CA CYS A 349 9.40 -10.81 12.77
C CYS A 349 9.20 -9.31 12.60
N ILE A 350 8.27 -8.89 11.72
CA ILE A 350 7.89 -7.49 11.51
C ILE A 350 6.49 -7.31 12.09
N ILE A 351 6.31 -6.30 12.95
CA ILE A 351 5.13 -6.10 13.77
C ILE A 351 4.52 -4.74 13.48
N ASP A 352 3.20 -4.68 13.34
CA ASP A 352 2.41 -3.46 13.25
C ASP A 352 1.72 -3.16 14.59
N ALA A 353 2.08 -2.07 15.24
CA ALA A 353 1.37 -1.49 16.37
C ALA A 353 0.88 -0.08 16.05
N GLY A 354 0.78 0.25 14.77
CA GLY A 354 0.35 1.54 14.28
C GLY A 354 -1.13 1.81 14.51
N LYS A 355 -1.50 3.06 14.27
CA LYS A 355 -2.90 3.48 14.17
C LYS A 355 -3.47 2.98 12.83
N ILE A 356 -4.80 3.01 12.69
CA ILE A 356 -5.46 2.69 11.40
C ILE A 356 -5.16 3.71 10.26
N GLY A 357 -4.24 4.62 10.48
CA GLY A 357 -3.88 5.71 9.58
C GLY A 357 -4.30 7.08 10.10
N PRO A 358 -4.17 8.16 9.28
CA PRO A 358 -4.52 9.51 9.70
C PRO A 358 -6.00 9.64 10.07
N GLU A 359 -6.31 10.38 11.13
CA GLU A 359 -7.71 10.50 11.60
C GLU A 359 -8.68 10.97 10.50
N TYR A 360 -8.28 11.88 9.64
CA TYR A 360 -9.14 12.42 8.59
C TYR A 360 -9.05 11.64 7.25
N LEU A 361 -8.19 10.61 7.15
CA LEU A 361 -7.94 9.84 5.92
C LEU A 361 -7.54 8.37 6.20
N PRO A 362 -8.34 7.56 6.89
CA PRO A 362 -8.03 6.15 7.18
C PRO A 362 -8.47 5.20 6.05
N GLY A 363 -8.52 5.68 4.81
CA GLY A 363 -9.11 4.92 3.69
C GLY A 363 -8.39 3.63 3.38
N HIS A 364 -7.09 3.57 3.62
CA HIS A 364 -6.22 2.42 3.38
C HIS A 364 -6.02 1.53 4.61
N GLY A 365 -6.55 1.93 5.77
CA GLY A 365 -6.38 1.19 7.02
C GLY A 365 -7.20 -0.10 7.07
N HIS A 366 -6.61 -1.11 7.71
CA HIS A 366 -7.22 -2.40 8.06
C HIS A 366 -7.37 -2.53 9.58
N CYS A 367 -7.99 -3.61 10.03
CA CYS A 367 -8.05 -3.99 11.44
C CYS A 367 -6.88 -4.92 11.78
N ASP A 368 -5.65 -4.45 11.58
CA ASP A 368 -4.41 -5.24 11.64
C ASP A 368 -3.46 -4.82 12.77
N ALA A 369 -3.90 -4.00 13.70
CA ALA A 369 -3.07 -3.60 14.84
C ALA A 369 -2.63 -4.80 15.67
N LEU A 370 -1.36 -4.78 16.09
CA LEU A 370 -0.65 -5.85 16.77
C LEU A 370 -0.51 -7.14 15.95
N SER A 371 -0.74 -7.08 14.64
CA SER A 371 -0.40 -8.19 13.74
C SER A 371 1.08 -8.19 13.39
N TYR A 372 1.56 -9.31 12.85
CA TYR A 372 2.95 -9.47 12.45
C TYR A 372 3.08 -10.35 11.21
N GLU A 373 4.22 -10.23 10.52
CA GLU A 373 4.70 -11.18 9.52
C GLU A 373 6.02 -11.79 9.97
N LEU A 374 6.26 -13.06 9.59
CA LEU A 374 7.45 -13.80 9.98
C LEU A 374 8.11 -14.45 8.76
N SER A 375 9.41 -14.25 8.62
CA SER A 375 10.23 -14.86 7.57
C SER A 375 11.47 -15.55 8.13
N VAL A 376 11.99 -16.51 7.34
CA VAL A 376 13.25 -17.22 7.59
C VAL A 376 14.13 -17.09 6.36
N ASN A 377 15.33 -16.52 6.47
CA ASN A 377 16.20 -16.20 5.34
C ASN A 377 15.48 -15.39 4.23
N GLY A 378 14.51 -14.55 4.58
CA GLY A 378 13.69 -13.79 3.65
C GLY A 378 12.53 -14.57 3.03
N GLU A 379 12.40 -15.88 3.28
CA GLU A 379 11.24 -16.68 2.87
C GLU A 379 10.10 -16.50 3.88
N LEU A 380 8.92 -16.11 3.38
CA LEU A 380 7.75 -15.81 4.20
C LEU A 380 7.08 -17.08 4.69
N ILE A 381 6.79 -17.16 5.99
CA ILE A 381 6.10 -18.29 6.63
C ILE A 381 4.75 -17.87 7.19
N ILE A 382 4.73 -16.78 7.99
CA ILE A 382 3.50 -16.19 8.51
C ILE A 382 3.30 -14.85 7.82
N VAL A 383 2.13 -14.65 7.25
CA VAL A 383 1.82 -13.49 6.38
C VAL A 383 0.49 -12.87 6.76
N ASN A 384 0.32 -11.59 6.50
CA ASN A 384 -1.01 -10.99 6.43
C ASN A 384 -1.65 -11.28 5.06
N SER A 385 -2.96 -11.21 5.00
CA SER A 385 -3.72 -11.64 3.82
C SER A 385 -3.56 -10.75 2.60
N GLY A 386 -3.01 -9.52 2.73
CA GLY A 386 -2.84 -8.57 1.62
C GLY A 386 -4.14 -7.87 1.20
N THR A 387 -4.21 -7.42 -0.06
CA THR A 387 -5.37 -6.68 -0.58
C THR A 387 -5.77 -7.18 -1.96
N TYR A 388 -6.92 -7.85 -2.05
CA TYR A 388 -7.43 -8.39 -3.30
C TYR A 388 -8.08 -7.34 -4.20
N THR A 389 -8.90 -6.44 -3.62
CA THR A 389 -9.71 -5.50 -4.41
C THR A 389 -10.12 -4.27 -3.61
N TYR A 390 -10.37 -3.17 -4.32
CA TYR A 390 -11.03 -1.97 -3.80
C TYR A 390 -12.53 -1.93 -4.09
N GLU A 391 -13.04 -2.87 -4.88
CA GLU A 391 -14.47 -2.96 -5.14
C GLU A 391 -15.22 -3.33 -3.85
N ARG A 392 -16.35 -2.64 -3.64
CA ARG A 392 -17.20 -2.91 -2.48
C ARG A 392 -17.76 -4.33 -2.54
N GLY A 393 -17.71 -5.05 -1.44
CA GLY A 393 -18.27 -6.39 -1.30
C GLY A 393 -17.50 -7.24 -0.31
N LYS A 394 -17.90 -8.52 -0.23
CA LYS A 394 -17.40 -9.47 0.77
C LYS A 394 -15.86 -9.58 0.82
N TRP A 395 -15.20 -9.47 -0.32
CA TRP A 395 -13.75 -9.57 -0.37
C TRP A 395 -13.05 -8.33 0.20
N ARG A 396 -13.55 -7.12 -0.11
CA ARG A 396 -13.02 -5.89 0.51
C ARG A 396 -13.25 -5.90 2.02
N ASP A 397 -14.42 -6.35 2.44
CA ASP A 397 -14.77 -6.44 3.86
C ASP A 397 -13.89 -7.48 4.57
N TYR A 398 -13.65 -8.67 3.97
CA TYR A 398 -12.77 -9.70 4.52
C TYR A 398 -11.33 -9.20 4.68
N PHE A 399 -10.69 -8.75 3.60
CA PHE A 399 -9.27 -8.37 3.65
C PHE A 399 -8.97 -7.19 4.58
N ARG A 400 -10.00 -6.40 4.96
CA ARG A 400 -9.87 -5.33 5.97
C ARG A 400 -10.25 -5.75 7.38
N SER A 401 -10.79 -6.94 7.58
CA SER A 401 -11.27 -7.42 8.88
C SER A 401 -10.13 -7.91 9.76
N THR A 402 -10.32 -7.92 11.07
CA THR A 402 -9.34 -8.42 12.05
C THR A 402 -8.94 -9.88 11.77
N ARG A 403 -9.88 -10.71 11.31
CA ARG A 403 -9.64 -12.12 11.02
C ARG A 403 -8.73 -12.38 9.80
N ALA A 404 -8.47 -11.38 8.98
CA ALA A 404 -7.55 -11.47 7.85
C ALA A 404 -6.09 -11.18 8.24
N HIS A 405 -5.81 -11.00 9.53
CA HIS A 405 -4.50 -10.59 10.04
C HIS A 405 -4.08 -11.44 11.23
N ASN A 406 -2.76 -11.47 11.52
CA ASN A 406 -2.18 -12.25 12.61
C ASN A 406 -2.37 -11.55 13.97
N THR A 407 -3.62 -11.31 14.34
CA THR A 407 -4.04 -10.63 15.58
C THR A 407 -5.29 -11.30 16.15
N LEU A 408 -6.00 -10.68 17.08
CA LEU A 408 -7.17 -11.31 17.70
C LEU A 408 -8.44 -10.45 17.68
N THR A 409 -9.59 -11.12 17.72
CA THR A 409 -10.89 -10.53 18.04
C THR A 409 -11.29 -10.86 19.49
N ILE A 410 -12.05 -9.95 20.12
CA ILE A 410 -12.69 -10.14 21.42
C ILE A 410 -14.19 -10.21 21.17
N ASP A 411 -14.86 -11.33 21.49
CA ASP A 411 -16.28 -11.58 21.21
C ASP A 411 -16.69 -11.26 19.75
N ASP A 412 -15.87 -11.71 18.79
CA ASP A 412 -16.04 -11.43 17.35
C ASP A 412 -16.12 -9.92 17.00
N THR A 413 -15.60 -9.06 17.88
CA THR A 413 -15.60 -7.61 17.64
C THR A 413 -14.36 -7.24 16.82
N GLU A 414 -14.57 -6.54 15.70
CA GLU A 414 -13.51 -5.94 14.91
C GLU A 414 -12.76 -4.85 15.69
N GLN A 415 -11.50 -4.59 15.37
CA GLN A 415 -10.74 -3.51 16.00
C GLN A 415 -11.30 -2.12 15.65
N SER A 416 -11.80 -1.96 14.42
CA SER A 416 -12.41 -0.73 13.91
C SER A 416 -13.63 -1.04 13.04
N GLU A 417 -14.55 -0.10 12.90
CA GLU A 417 -15.70 -0.23 11.98
C GLU A 417 -15.31 0.19 10.56
N CYS A 418 -14.64 -0.69 9.82
CA CYS A 418 -14.42 -0.54 8.40
C CYS A 418 -15.73 -0.77 7.63
N TRP A 419 -16.06 0.13 6.71
CA TRP A 419 -17.25 0.01 5.89
C TRP A 419 -17.07 0.70 4.54
N GLU A 420 -17.82 0.27 3.55
CA GLU A 420 -17.57 0.65 2.16
C GLU A 420 -16.09 0.40 1.76
N SER A 421 -15.67 0.83 0.58
CA SER A 421 -14.31 0.56 0.10
C SER A 421 -13.21 1.26 0.90
N PHE A 422 -13.46 2.50 1.40
CA PHE A 422 -12.43 3.38 1.98
C PHE A 422 -12.90 4.14 3.23
N ARG A 423 -13.91 3.64 3.93
CA ARG A 423 -14.46 4.34 5.10
C ARG A 423 -14.19 3.59 6.38
N VAL A 424 -13.96 4.35 7.45
CA VAL A 424 -13.87 3.87 8.82
C VAL A 424 -14.69 4.78 9.70
N ALA A 425 -15.61 4.21 10.48
CA ALA A 425 -16.45 4.92 11.41
C ALA A 425 -15.80 5.01 12.80
N ARG A 426 -16.21 4.18 13.77
CA ARG A 426 -15.53 4.08 15.06
C ARG A 426 -14.23 3.32 14.89
N ARG A 427 -13.18 3.75 15.60
CA ARG A 427 -11.81 3.34 15.33
C ARG A 427 -11.17 2.78 16.56
N ILE A 428 -10.17 1.95 16.31
CA ILE A 428 -9.14 1.59 17.28
C ILE A 428 -8.57 2.86 17.93
N LYS A 429 -8.31 2.79 19.22
CA LYS A 429 -7.73 3.86 20.02
C LYS A 429 -6.48 3.33 20.72
N ASP A 430 -5.64 4.25 21.18
CA ASP A 430 -4.46 3.96 22.01
C ASP A 430 -3.63 2.80 21.46
N SER A 431 -3.47 2.75 20.11
CA SER A 431 -2.55 1.80 19.49
C SER A 431 -1.12 2.32 19.70
N GLU A 432 -0.33 1.55 20.41
CA GLU A 432 1.04 1.88 20.77
C GLU A 432 1.89 0.62 20.89
N GLY A 433 3.19 0.76 20.71
CA GLY A 433 4.17 -0.30 20.87
C GLY A 433 5.50 0.24 21.35
N CYS A 434 6.30 -0.63 21.94
CA CYS A 434 7.68 -0.35 22.31
C CYS A 434 8.55 -1.61 22.23
N MET A 435 9.85 -1.38 22.10
CA MET A 435 10.87 -2.41 22.23
C MET A 435 11.52 -2.27 23.61
N GLU A 436 11.53 -3.35 24.36
CA GLU A 436 12.21 -3.45 25.65
C GLU A 436 13.30 -4.52 25.61
N ASN A 437 14.21 -4.47 26.55
CA ASN A 437 15.17 -5.54 26.79
C ASN A 437 14.87 -6.17 28.15
N HIS A 438 14.61 -7.46 28.17
CA HIS A 438 14.38 -8.21 29.39
C HIS A 438 15.43 -9.31 29.53
N ASP A 439 16.38 -9.11 30.44
CA ASP A 439 17.49 -10.05 30.67
C ASP A 439 18.29 -10.40 29.41
N GLY A 440 18.54 -9.38 28.54
CA GLY A 440 19.27 -9.56 27.28
C GLY A 440 18.38 -10.01 26.09
N ILE A 441 17.09 -10.27 26.31
CA ILE A 441 16.15 -10.68 25.27
C ILE A 441 15.36 -9.45 24.80
N PRO A 442 15.40 -9.11 23.50
CA PRO A 442 14.52 -8.09 22.92
C PRO A 442 13.05 -8.55 22.99
N VAL A 443 12.20 -7.72 23.54
CA VAL A 443 10.77 -7.97 23.69
C VAL A 443 10.01 -6.81 23.06
N PHE A 444 9.14 -7.10 22.11
CA PHE A 444 8.11 -6.17 21.68
C PHE A 444 6.94 -6.21 22.65
N ARG A 445 6.42 -5.05 23.04
CA ARG A 445 5.14 -4.91 23.73
C ARG A 445 4.29 -3.87 23.06
N GLY A 446 3.02 -4.20 22.83
CA GLY A 446 2.05 -3.26 22.27
C GLY A 446 0.67 -3.43 22.89
N SER A 447 -0.14 -2.40 22.77
CA SER A 447 -1.54 -2.46 23.17
C SER A 447 -2.43 -1.61 22.29
N CYS A 448 -3.72 -1.96 22.24
CA CYS A 448 -4.74 -1.17 21.55
C CYS A 448 -6.11 -1.34 22.21
N LEU A 449 -6.98 -0.34 22.04
CA LEU A 449 -8.41 -0.42 22.39
C LEU A 449 -9.23 -0.57 21.11
N ASN A 450 -10.05 -1.62 21.00
CA ASN A 450 -11.01 -1.69 19.92
C ASN A 450 -12.11 -0.62 20.07
N TYR A 451 -12.96 -0.47 19.07
CA TYR A 451 -13.98 0.57 19.10
C TYR A 451 -15.06 0.40 20.18
N LYS A 452 -15.10 -0.75 20.86
CA LYS A 452 -15.94 -1.02 22.05
C LYS A 452 -15.19 -0.85 23.37
N GLU A 453 -13.98 -0.32 23.33
CA GLU A 453 -13.14 -0.05 24.50
C GLU A 453 -12.66 -1.32 25.23
N GLN A 454 -12.58 -2.45 24.52
CA GLN A 454 -11.93 -3.66 24.98
C GLN A 454 -10.44 -3.58 24.60
N ARG A 455 -9.54 -3.73 25.59
CA ARG A 455 -8.10 -3.62 25.38
C ARG A 455 -7.49 -4.98 25.05
N HIS A 456 -6.73 -5.02 23.97
CA HIS A 456 -5.82 -6.09 23.63
C HIS A 456 -4.38 -5.60 23.87
N ALA A 457 -3.57 -6.39 24.58
CA ALA A 457 -2.13 -6.18 24.72
C ALA A 457 -1.41 -7.44 24.26
N ARG A 458 -0.31 -7.27 23.53
CA ARG A 458 0.50 -8.34 22.96
C ARG A 458 1.96 -8.15 23.29
N SER A 459 2.61 -9.24 23.72
CA SER A 459 4.07 -9.34 23.83
C SER A 459 4.60 -10.36 22.85
N ILE A 460 5.67 -10.03 22.11
CA ILE A 460 6.34 -10.93 21.16
C ILE A 460 7.83 -10.94 21.50
N MET A 461 8.43 -12.13 21.64
CA MET A 461 9.84 -12.28 21.98
C MET A 461 10.44 -13.57 21.48
N TRP A 462 11.73 -13.56 21.18
CA TRP A 462 12.53 -14.75 20.93
C TRP A 462 13.08 -15.28 22.24
N ILE A 463 12.48 -16.35 22.79
CA ILE A 463 12.96 -16.98 24.05
C ILE A 463 14.20 -17.86 23.84
N ARG A 464 14.41 -18.32 22.62
CA ARG A 464 15.63 -18.87 22.01
C ARG A 464 15.75 -18.30 20.59
N PRO A 465 16.92 -18.37 19.96
CA PRO A 465 17.08 -17.83 18.61
C PRO A 465 16.08 -18.36 17.58
N ASP A 466 15.57 -19.56 17.78
CA ASP A 466 14.67 -20.32 16.90
C ASP A 466 13.28 -20.60 17.52
N ILE A 467 12.95 -19.96 18.63
CA ILE A 467 11.65 -20.15 19.33
C ILE A 467 11.02 -18.79 19.63
N LEU A 468 9.97 -18.46 18.90
CA LEU A 468 9.18 -17.23 19.09
C LEU A 468 8.01 -17.51 20.03
N LEU A 469 7.86 -16.67 21.06
CA LEU A 469 6.71 -16.65 21.96
C LEU A 469 5.84 -15.42 21.66
N VAL A 470 4.54 -15.65 21.51
CA VAL A 470 3.50 -14.61 21.41
C VAL A 470 2.55 -14.78 22.59
N VAL A 471 2.38 -13.73 23.38
CA VAL A 471 1.46 -13.70 24.54
C VAL A 471 0.45 -12.59 24.34
N ASP A 472 -0.82 -12.93 24.38
CA ASP A 472 -1.95 -12.03 24.29
C ASP A 472 -2.63 -11.85 25.63
N ARG A 473 -3.00 -10.63 25.98
CA ARG A 473 -3.79 -10.29 27.17
C ARG A 473 -5.00 -9.44 26.76
N VAL A 474 -6.12 -9.73 27.37
CA VAL A 474 -7.35 -8.98 27.16
C VAL A 474 -7.83 -8.38 28.47
N PHE A 475 -8.18 -7.10 28.41
CA PHE A 475 -8.79 -6.34 29.50
C PHE A 475 -10.14 -5.79 29.02
N ALA A 476 -11.18 -6.35 29.53
CA ALA A 476 -12.55 -5.93 29.29
C ALA A 476 -13.37 -6.18 30.55
N SER A 477 -14.37 -5.31 30.82
CA SER A 477 -15.25 -5.50 31.98
C SER A 477 -16.06 -6.81 31.87
N GLU A 478 -16.41 -7.16 30.64
CA GLU A 478 -17.09 -8.40 30.28
C GLU A 478 -16.59 -8.86 28.93
N TYR A 479 -16.22 -10.12 28.81
CA TYR A 479 -15.96 -10.81 27.54
C TYR A 479 -16.16 -12.32 27.75
N ARG A 480 -16.42 -13.04 26.66
CA ARG A 480 -16.68 -14.47 26.69
C ARG A 480 -15.50 -15.27 26.16
N TYR A 481 -14.90 -14.81 25.06
CA TYR A 481 -13.78 -15.49 24.42
C TYR A 481 -12.97 -14.54 23.54
N THR A 482 -11.78 -15.00 23.18
CA THR A 482 -10.94 -14.40 22.14
C THR A 482 -10.74 -15.40 21.01
N LYS A 483 -10.51 -14.89 19.81
CA LYS A 483 -10.07 -15.68 18.65
C LYS A 483 -8.80 -15.06 18.09
N SER A 484 -7.68 -15.75 18.23
CA SER A 484 -6.41 -15.37 17.61
C SER A 484 -6.27 -16.08 16.27
N TYR A 485 -5.71 -15.38 15.27
CA TYR A 485 -5.54 -15.89 13.91
C TYR A 485 -4.05 -15.94 13.54
N ILE A 486 -3.63 -17.02 12.86
CA ILE A 486 -2.29 -17.18 12.30
C ILE A 486 -2.44 -17.62 10.85
N HIS A 487 -2.01 -16.76 9.93
CA HIS A 487 -2.09 -16.98 8.48
C HIS A 487 -0.76 -17.53 7.96
N ILE A 488 -0.80 -18.71 7.37
CA ILE A 488 0.38 -19.38 6.82
C ILE A 488 0.51 -19.04 5.35
N HIS A 489 1.73 -18.75 4.88
CA HIS A 489 1.98 -18.48 3.47
C HIS A 489 1.56 -19.67 2.59
N PRO A 490 0.94 -19.48 1.42
CA PRO A 490 0.35 -20.56 0.59
C PRO A 490 1.30 -21.68 0.17
N GLN A 491 2.62 -21.47 0.26
CA GLN A 491 3.63 -22.50 0.00
C GLN A 491 3.77 -23.53 1.14
N TYR A 492 3.11 -23.28 2.27
CA TYR A 492 3.14 -24.13 3.46
C TYR A 492 1.74 -24.65 3.75
N GLU A 493 1.69 -25.73 4.52
CA GLU A 493 0.46 -26.37 5.00
C GLU A 493 0.52 -26.55 6.51
N LEU A 494 -0.64 -26.40 7.18
CA LEU A 494 -0.82 -26.76 8.57
C LEU A 494 -1.31 -28.21 8.66
N ILE A 495 -0.60 -29.02 9.42
CA ILE A 495 -0.96 -30.42 9.68
C ILE A 495 -1.12 -30.58 11.19
N TRP A 496 -2.19 -31.26 11.61
CA TRP A 496 -2.37 -31.68 13.00
C TRP A 496 -1.79 -33.08 13.20
N THR A 497 -0.88 -33.21 14.15
CA THR A 497 -0.38 -34.49 14.64
C THR A 497 -0.82 -34.67 16.11
N ASP A 498 0.01 -34.44 17.07
CA ASP A 498 -0.27 -34.18 18.49
C ASP A 498 -0.19 -32.68 18.82
N HIS A 499 0.28 -31.89 17.87
CA HIS A 499 0.33 -30.42 17.84
C HIS A 499 0.18 -29.92 16.38
N TRP A 500 0.18 -28.61 16.15
CA TRP A 500 0.12 -28.04 14.81
C TRP A 500 1.53 -27.92 14.21
N GLU A 501 1.74 -28.52 13.05
CA GLU A 501 2.99 -28.43 12.28
C GLU A 501 2.80 -27.56 11.04
N ILE A 502 3.75 -26.65 10.81
CA ILE A 502 3.91 -25.94 9.53
C ILE A 502 4.84 -26.79 8.67
N THR A 503 4.37 -27.24 7.51
CA THR A 503 5.13 -28.11 6.61
C THR A 503 5.26 -27.49 5.22
N LYS A 504 6.38 -27.76 4.54
CA LYS A 504 6.58 -27.45 3.12
C LYS A 504 6.99 -28.74 2.43
N GLU A 505 6.28 -29.11 1.37
CA GLU A 505 6.53 -30.38 0.65
C GLU A 505 6.61 -31.60 1.59
N LYS A 506 5.71 -31.65 2.57
CA LYS A 506 5.67 -32.69 3.63
C LYS A 506 6.88 -32.73 4.57
N LYS A 507 7.73 -31.70 4.53
CA LYS A 507 8.84 -31.56 5.49
C LYS A 507 8.46 -30.52 6.54
N ARG A 508 8.67 -30.88 7.80
CA ARG A 508 8.46 -29.95 8.92
C ARG A 508 9.33 -28.72 8.78
N THR A 509 8.72 -27.55 8.98
CA THR A 509 9.39 -26.24 9.03
C THR A 509 9.37 -25.70 10.45
N ALA A 510 8.23 -25.73 11.13
CA ALA A 510 8.05 -25.26 12.50
C ALA A 510 6.84 -25.93 13.14
N ASP A 511 6.77 -25.87 14.47
CA ASP A 511 5.57 -26.24 15.23
C ASP A 511 4.88 -25.01 15.79
N ILE A 512 3.55 -25.09 15.94
CA ILE A 512 2.75 -24.14 16.69
C ILE A 512 2.18 -24.85 17.91
N VAL A 513 2.58 -24.38 19.11
CA VAL A 513 2.09 -24.90 20.38
C VAL A 513 1.25 -23.83 21.05
N CYS A 514 -0.05 -24.11 21.22
CA CYS A 514 -0.99 -23.17 21.83
C CYS A 514 -0.84 -23.14 23.36
N ILE A 515 -1.01 -21.95 23.96
CA ILE A 515 -0.96 -21.70 25.40
C ILE A 515 -2.32 -21.19 25.86
N ASN A 516 -2.91 -21.85 26.87
CA ASN A 516 -4.21 -21.48 27.44
C ASN A 516 -5.32 -21.36 26.36
N ALA A 517 -5.31 -22.30 25.41
CA ALA A 517 -6.31 -22.41 24.36
C ALA A 517 -7.32 -23.51 24.70
N ASP A 518 -8.61 -23.24 24.48
CA ASP A 518 -9.67 -24.22 24.63
C ASP A 518 -9.84 -25.08 23.36
N SER A 519 -9.59 -24.48 22.20
CA SER A 519 -9.60 -25.17 20.91
C SER A 519 -8.80 -24.42 19.87
N ALA A 520 -8.37 -25.15 18.84
CA ALA A 520 -7.74 -24.58 17.66
C ALA A 520 -8.27 -25.28 16.39
N LYS A 521 -8.58 -24.51 15.37
CA LYS A 521 -9.17 -25.01 14.13
C LYS A 521 -8.51 -24.40 12.91
N LYS A 522 -8.22 -25.25 11.93
CA LYS A 522 -7.70 -24.82 10.62
C LYS A 522 -8.84 -24.49 9.66
N TYR A 523 -8.65 -23.42 8.90
CA TYR A 523 -9.46 -23.03 7.74
C TYR A 523 -8.58 -22.94 6.49
N ARG A 524 -9.14 -23.22 5.31
CA ARG A 524 -8.49 -23.04 4.02
C ARG A 524 -9.55 -22.79 2.95
N GLY A 525 -9.49 -21.62 2.30
CA GLY A 525 -10.38 -21.29 1.18
C GLY A 525 -11.87 -21.33 1.53
N ASP A 526 -12.24 -21.15 2.80
CA ASP A 526 -13.64 -21.10 3.24
C ASP A 526 -14.31 -19.80 2.78
N GLU A 527 -15.62 -19.66 2.97
CA GLU A 527 -16.39 -18.52 2.44
C GLU A 527 -15.78 -17.15 2.81
N ILE A 528 -15.21 -17.04 4.01
CA ILE A 528 -14.64 -15.80 4.56
C ILE A 528 -13.33 -15.99 5.33
N ASN A 529 -12.64 -17.13 5.23
CA ASN A 529 -11.36 -17.40 5.88
C ASN A 529 -10.42 -18.17 4.96
N GLY A 530 -9.11 -18.04 5.19
CA GLY A 530 -8.10 -18.82 4.47
C GLY A 530 -7.84 -18.33 3.05
N TRP A 531 -7.72 -17.01 2.88
CA TRP A 531 -7.39 -16.35 1.61
C TRP A 531 -6.20 -15.42 1.73
N TYR A 532 -5.31 -15.51 0.75
CA TYR A 532 -4.13 -14.67 0.60
C TYR A 532 -4.15 -13.98 -0.76
N ALA A 533 -3.93 -12.67 -0.78
CA ALA A 533 -3.92 -11.87 -2.00
C ALA A 533 -2.55 -11.18 -2.16
N PRO A 534 -1.60 -11.80 -2.88
CA PRO A 534 -0.29 -11.21 -3.12
C PRO A 534 -0.37 -9.94 -3.96
N GLU A 535 -1.33 -9.89 -4.89
CA GLU A 535 -1.54 -8.77 -5.80
C GLU A 535 -3.03 -8.43 -5.93
N PHE A 536 -3.32 -7.21 -6.32
CA PHE A 536 -4.69 -6.81 -6.67
C PHE A 536 -5.22 -7.65 -7.83
N GLY A 537 -6.40 -8.21 -7.66
CA GLY A 537 -7.04 -9.07 -8.65
C GLY A 537 -6.61 -10.54 -8.58
N LEU A 538 -5.60 -10.88 -7.80
CA LEU A 538 -5.14 -12.25 -7.57
C LEU A 538 -5.34 -12.64 -6.11
N LYS A 539 -5.94 -13.79 -5.88
CA LYS A 539 -6.03 -14.41 -4.54
C LYS A 539 -5.90 -15.91 -4.65
N CYS A 540 -5.34 -16.53 -3.65
CA CYS A 540 -5.25 -17.97 -3.52
C CYS A 540 -5.62 -18.40 -2.09
N GLU A 541 -5.89 -19.68 -1.94
CA GLU A 541 -6.16 -20.27 -0.63
C GLU A 541 -4.88 -20.36 0.19
N ASN A 542 -5.00 -20.14 1.49
CA ASN A 542 -3.94 -20.38 2.46
C ASN A 542 -4.52 -21.02 3.73
N ASP A 543 -3.67 -21.67 4.51
CA ASP A 543 -4.06 -22.21 5.81
C ASP A 543 -4.08 -21.09 6.85
N VAL A 544 -5.15 -21.05 7.64
CA VAL A 544 -5.33 -20.14 8.77
C VAL A 544 -5.65 -20.95 10.01
N LEU A 545 -4.89 -20.78 11.08
CA LEU A 545 -5.19 -21.33 12.39
C LEU A 545 -5.98 -20.31 13.20
N GLU A 546 -7.21 -20.66 13.60
CA GLU A 546 -8.01 -19.92 14.58
C GLU A 546 -7.87 -20.59 15.93
N ILE A 547 -7.41 -19.86 16.94
CA ILE A 547 -7.21 -20.33 18.32
C ILE A 547 -8.24 -19.63 19.22
N ILE A 548 -9.06 -20.40 19.93
CA ILE A 548 -10.10 -19.88 20.84
C ILE A 548 -9.63 -20.01 22.28
N SER A 549 -9.80 -18.96 23.08
CA SER A 549 -9.50 -18.93 24.51
C SER A 549 -10.57 -18.19 25.30
N HIS A 550 -10.94 -18.74 26.46
CA HIS A 550 -11.88 -18.14 27.42
C HIS A 550 -11.18 -17.49 28.62
N VAL A 551 -9.85 -17.50 28.64
CA VAL A 551 -9.05 -16.89 29.71
C VAL A 551 -8.37 -15.60 29.25
N PRO A 552 -8.12 -14.64 30.17
CA PRO A 552 -7.63 -13.31 29.80
C PRO A 552 -6.18 -13.30 29.28
N VAL A 553 -5.42 -14.37 29.48
CA VAL A 553 -4.06 -14.51 28.98
C VAL A 553 -3.93 -15.82 28.24
N SER A 554 -3.68 -15.71 26.95
CA SER A 554 -3.44 -16.84 26.05
C SER A 554 -2.24 -16.54 25.15
N GLY A 555 -1.85 -17.48 24.32
CA GLY A 555 -0.75 -17.26 23.39
C GLY A 555 -0.38 -18.50 22.62
N TYR A 556 0.77 -18.46 22.00
CA TYR A 556 1.34 -19.58 21.28
C TYR A 556 2.85 -19.43 21.10
N ILE A 557 3.49 -20.57 20.85
CA ILE A 557 4.90 -20.67 20.52
C ILE A 557 5.02 -21.09 19.07
N ILE A 558 5.97 -20.50 18.34
CA ILE A 558 6.41 -20.98 17.05
C ILE A 558 7.83 -21.50 17.21
N ASN A 559 7.98 -22.82 17.09
CA ASN A 559 9.23 -23.52 17.31
C ASN A 559 9.83 -24.01 15.99
N PHE A 560 10.90 -23.37 15.55
CA PHE A 560 11.67 -23.74 14.36
C PHE A 560 12.77 -24.76 14.66
N SER A 561 13.09 -24.99 15.94
CA SER A 561 14.11 -25.97 16.32
C SER A 561 13.67 -27.39 15.97
N ASN A 562 14.63 -28.28 15.71
CA ASN A 562 14.36 -29.71 15.54
C ASN A 562 14.20 -30.44 16.89
N GLN A 563 14.23 -29.69 18.00
CA GLN A 563 14.11 -30.24 19.35
C GLN A 563 12.72 -29.91 19.92
N PRO A 564 12.09 -30.88 20.58
CA PRO A 564 10.85 -30.61 21.30
C PRO A 564 11.10 -29.60 22.43
N ILE A 565 10.04 -28.93 22.88
CA ILE A 565 10.08 -28.06 24.03
C ILE A 565 10.17 -28.98 25.29
N ASP A 566 11.34 -28.97 25.93
CA ASP A 566 11.56 -29.73 27.16
C ASP A 566 10.83 -29.11 28.36
N THR A 567 10.74 -29.87 29.46
CA THR A 567 10.02 -29.43 30.66
C THR A 567 10.59 -28.14 31.24
N ALA A 568 11.91 -27.98 31.27
CA ALA A 568 12.56 -26.79 31.83
C ALA A 568 12.26 -25.53 31.01
N LEU A 569 12.27 -25.65 29.67
CA LEU A 569 11.89 -24.56 28.80
C LEU A 569 10.40 -24.25 28.91
N TRP A 570 9.55 -25.27 29.01
CA TRP A 570 8.12 -25.08 29.23
C TRP A 570 7.82 -24.33 30.52
N GLU A 571 8.44 -24.72 31.63
CA GLU A 571 8.32 -24.03 32.94
C GLU A 571 8.76 -22.56 32.84
N ARG A 572 9.86 -22.29 32.13
CA ARG A 572 10.31 -20.92 31.87
C ARG A 572 9.30 -20.12 31.05
N ILE A 573 8.71 -20.72 30.03
CA ILE A 573 7.68 -20.09 29.20
C ILE A 573 6.46 -19.75 30.07
N MET A 574 5.99 -20.69 30.88
CA MET A 574 4.84 -20.47 31.74
C MET A 574 5.10 -19.41 32.82
N ASP A 575 6.33 -19.32 33.35
CA ASP A 575 6.72 -18.23 34.24
C ASP A 575 6.66 -16.86 33.54
N ILE A 576 7.09 -16.77 32.28
CA ILE A 576 6.95 -15.55 31.47
C ILE A 576 5.48 -15.20 31.29
N VAL A 577 4.64 -16.15 30.90
CA VAL A 577 3.19 -15.96 30.71
C VAL A 577 2.51 -15.48 31.99
N GLU A 578 2.85 -16.07 33.16
CA GLU A 578 2.33 -15.63 34.45
C GLU A 578 2.81 -14.20 34.81
N LYS A 579 4.07 -13.87 34.56
CA LYS A 579 4.59 -12.52 34.78
C LYS A 579 3.90 -11.48 33.88
N GLU A 580 3.53 -11.86 32.66
CA GLU A 580 2.75 -11.00 31.77
C GLU A 580 1.31 -10.77 32.29
N LYS A 581 0.71 -11.67 33.11
CA LYS A 581 -0.59 -11.43 33.78
C LYS A 581 -0.56 -10.24 34.73
N ILE A 582 0.57 -10.06 35.42
CA ILE A 582 0.70 -9.14 36.57
C ILE A 582 1.13 -7.72 36.09
N LYS A 583 1.79 -7.61 34.96
CA LYS A 583 2.28 -6.31 34.46
C LYS A 583 1.13 -5.34 34.19
N SER A 584 1.14 -4.22 34.90
CA SER A 584 0.25 -3.10 34.56
C SER A 584 0.65 -2.54 33.19
N ILE A 585 -0.33 -2.30 32.32
CA ILE A 585 -0.14 -1.46 31.13
C ILE A 585 -0.05 -0.04 31.66
N LYS A 586 1.14 0.57 31.62
CA LYS A 586 1.32 1.98 31.97
C LYS A 586 0.80 2.87 30.89
#